data_d4a9b4dbc83724c5b3e7ec4de45681e5
#
_entry.id   d4a9b4dbc83724c5b3e7ec4de45681e5
#
_cell.length_a   1.000
_cell.length_b   1.000
_cell.length_c   1.000
_cell.angle_alpha   90.00
_cell.angle_beta   90.00
_cell.angle_gamma   90.00
#
_symmetry.space_group_name_H-M   'P 1'
#
loop_
_entity.id
_entity.type
_entity.pdbx_description
1 polymer ?
#
loop_
_entity_poly.entity_id
_entity_poly.type
_entity_poly.pdbx_seq_one_letter_code
_entity_poly.pdbx_strand_id
1 'polypeptide(L)'
;GKGSVSSTDPAVRRKALDYLRSMCEVALQVDCRIVNLWMAQDGYDYLLTADYDREREWMTEAIRALASEFPSLKIALEYKPKEPRNFSYHARMADTILAAQETGCRNVGVTIDTGHGFVGGENVAESIVLAKRAGDRLFHMHFNDNHGCWDDDMIVSSVHMTTYIEMMFWLRKTGYDGWLSMDQYPYREDAIGAISESLHWIKKYETIVDERYDEIERLIGLNDAVETSRFLRSLLK
;
A
#
# COMPACT_ATOMS: atom_id res chain seq x y z
N GLY A 1 -19.92 9.69 -6.66
CA GLY A 1 -20.65 8.59 -6.05
C GLY A 1 -21.13 8.95 -4.65
N LYS A 2 -21.92 8.05 -4.05
CA LYS A 2 -22.50 8.23 -2.70
C LYS A 2 -21.73 7.43 -1.63
N GLY A 3 -20.45 7.18 -1.82
CA GLY A 3 -19.66 6.27 -0.99
C GLY A 3 -19.80 4.81 -1.44
N SER A 4 -19.27 3.92 -0.65
CA SER A 4 -19.33 2.48 -0.85
C SER A 4 -19.83 1.82 0.45
N VAL A 5 -18.99 1.15 1.21
CA VAL A 5 -19.36 0.53 2.49
C VAL A 5 -19.56 1.54 3.62
N SER A 6 -19.07 2.78 3.48
CA SER A 6 -19.33 3.88 4.44
C SER A 6 -20.56 4.71 4.09
N SER A 7 -21.26 4.41 2.99
CA SER A 7 -22.40 5.22 2.53
C SER A 7 -23.51 5.36 3.61
N THR A 8 -24.09 6.55 3.73
CA THR A 8 -25.27 6.78 4.56
C THR A 8 -26.51 6.01 4.06
N ASP A 9 -26.53 5.65 2.75
CA ASP A 9 -27.59 4.82 2.16
C ASP A 9 -27.33 3.33 2.38
N PRO A 10 -28.14 2.63 3.18
CA PRO A 10 -27.94 1.20 3.44
C PRO A 10 -28.06 0.31 2.21
N ALA A 11 -28.77 0.75 1.14
CA ALA A 11 -28.84 -0.01 -0.09
C ALA A 11 -27.51 0.03 -0.86
N VAL A 12 -26.82 1.18 -0.81
CA VAL A 12 -25.47 1.34 -1.36
C VAL A 12 -24.48 0.45 -0.61
N ARG A 13 -24.49 0.46 0.73
CA ARG A 13 -23.63 -0.39 1.54
C ARG A 13 -23.81 -1.88 1.24
N ARG A 14 -25.07 -2.35 1.18
CA ARG A 14 -25.36 -3.76 0.81
C ARG A 14 -24.81 -4.11 -0.56
N LYS A 15 -25.10 -3.28 -1.58
CA LYS A 15 -24.61 -3.51 -2.94
C LYS A 15 -23.08 -3.54 -3.01
N ALA A 16 -22.41 -2.65 -2.28
CA ALA A 16 -20.95 -2.63 -2.20
C ALA A 16 -20.41 -3.92 -1.57
N LEU A 17 -20.99 -4.36 -0.45
CA LEU A 17 -20.57 -5.59 0.23
C LEU A 17 -20.82 -6.82 -0.65
N ASP A 18 -21.96 -6.91 -1.35
CA ASP A 18 -22.26 -8.02 -2.26
C ASP A 18 -21.26 -8.07 -3.44
N TYR A 19 -20.85 -6.89 -3.94
CA TYR A 19 -19.78 -6.82 -4.95
C TYR A 19 -18.44 -7.32 -4.41
N LEU A 20 -18.05 -6.89 -3.21
CA LEU A 20 -16.80 -7.35 -2.59
C LEU A 20 -16.82 -8.87 -2.32
N ARG A 21 -17.96 -9.44 -1.93
CA ARG A 21 -18.13 -10.90 -1.82
C ARG A 21 -17.88 -11.61 -3.14
N SER A 22 -18.48 -11.11 -4.22
CA SER A 22 -18.27 -11.70 -5.54
C SER A 22 -16.79 -11.66 -5.98
N MET A 23 -16.03 -10.62 -5.60
CA MET A 23 -14.58 -10.56 -5.84
C MET A 23 -13.82 -11.62 -5.03
N CYS A 24 -14.19 -11.84 -3.77
CA CYS A 24 -13.62 -12.91 -2.96
C CYS A 24 -13.91 -14.31 -3.54
N GLU A 25 -15.14 -14.54 -4.03
CA GLU A 25 -15.53 -15.79 -4.69
C GLU A 25 -14.70 -16.02 -5.97
N VAL A 26 -14.50 -14.99 -6.80
CA VAL A 26 -13.65 -15.06 -7.99
C VAL A 26 -12.20 -15.35 -7.60
N ALA A 27 -11.67 -14.70 -6.56
CA ALA A 27 -10.32 -14.96 -6.07
C ALA A 27 -10.12 -16.45 -5.72
N LEU A 28 -11.08 -17.05 -5.03
CA LEU A 28 -11.04 -18.50 -4.73
C LEU A 28 -11.09 -19.37 -5.99
N GLN A 29 -11.89 -18.99 -6.99
CA GLN A 29 -12.00 -19.76 -8.24
C GLN A 29 -10.71 -19.77 -9.05
N VAL A 30 -9.93 -18.69 -9.00
CA VAL A 30 -8.64 -18.57 -9.70
C VAL A 30 -7.44 -18.90 -8.82
N ASP A 31 -7.66 -19.45 -7.63
CA ASP A 31 -6.65 -19.79 -6.61
C ASP A 31 -5.78 -18.55 -6.18
N CYS A 32 -6.33 -17.35 -6.26
CA CYS A 32 -5.71 -16.15 -5.70
C CYS A 32 -5.97 -16.10 -4.20
N ARG A 33 -4.94 -15.82 -3.41
CA ARG A 33 -5.03 -15.83 -1.94
C ARG A 33 -5.08 -14.44 -1.31
N ILE A 34 -4.97 -13.39 -2.12
CA ILE A 34 -4.99 -12.01 -1.67
C ILE A 34 -6.06 -11.25 -2.45
N VAL A 35 -6.92 -10.53 -1.74
CA VAL A 35 -7.86 -9.58 -2.32
C VAL A 35 -7.47 -8.20 -1.84
N ASN A 36 -7.12 -7.33 -2.79
CA ASN A 36 -6.77 -5.94 -2.52
C ASN A 36 -8.04 -5.08 -2.51
N LEU A 37 -8.23 -4.30 -1.46
CA LEU A 37 -9.37 -3.40 -1.30
C LEU A 37 -8.89 -1.94 -1.26
N TRP A 38 -8.98 -1.28 -2.40
CA TRP A 38 -8.87 0.16 -2.47
C TRP A 38 -10.26 0.79 -2.35
N MET A 39 -10.53 1.42 -1.20
CA MET A 39 -11.85 1.95 -0.85
C MET A 39 -12.01 3.42 -1.27
N ALA A 40 -11.77 3.70 -2.55
CA ALA A 40 -11.66 5.03 -3.14
C ALA A 40 -12.88 5.96 -2.92
N GLN A 41 -14.07 5.38 -2.81
CA GLN A 41 -15.30 6.17 -2.65
C GLN A 41 -15.64 6.47 -1.19
N ASP A 42 -14.94 5.84 -0.25
CA ASP A 42 -15.18 5.98 1.18
C ASP A 42 -14.29 7.09 1.76
N GLY A 43 -14.93 8.18 2.11
CA GLY A 43 -14.29 9.43 2.54
C GLY A 43 -15.25 10.59 2.42
N TYR A 44 -14.72 11.80 2.55
CA TYR A 44 -15.54 13.03 2.54
C TYR A 44 -14.81 14.20 1.88
N ASP A 45 -15.59 15.22 1.48
CA ASP A 45 -15.08 16.41 0.78
C ASP A 45 -15.37 17.71 1.54
N TYR A 46 -16.46 17.76 2.32
CA TYR A 46 -16.94 18.96 2.99
C TYR A 46 -17.06 18.76 4.49
N LEU A 47 -16.89 19.84 5.23
CA LEU A 47 -17.11 19.87 6.69
C LEU A 47 -18.59 19.58 7.01
N LEU A 48 -18.83 18.87 8.09
CA LEU A 48 -20.17 18.57 8.63
C LEU A 48 -21.08 17.76 7.68
N THR A 49 -20.48 16.98 6.76
CA THR A 49 -21.21 16.10 5.83
C THR A 49 -20.95 14.61 6.07
N ALA A 50 -20.10 14.28 7.02
CA ALA A 50 -19.75 12.89 7.37
C ALA A 50 -19.90 12.67 8.88
N ASP A 51 -20.47 11.55 9.26
CA ASP A 51 -20.41 11.00 10.60
C ASP A 51 -19.22 10.06 10.70
N TYR A 52 -18.08 10.61 11.11
CA TYR A 52 -16.77 9.91 11.08
C TYR A 52 -16.79 8.62 11.91
N ASP A 53 -17.49 8.61 13.04
CA ASP A 53 -17.56 7.45 13.92
C ASP A 53 -18.39 6.34 13.27
N ARG A 54 -19.60 6.68 12.85
CA ARG A 54 -20.53 5.74 12.24
C ARG A 54 -20.06 5.19 10.91
N GLU A 55 -19.45 6.02 10.06
CA GLU A 55 -18.96 5.61 8.76
C GLU A 55 -17.76 4.66 8.90
N ARG A 56 -16.85 4.90 9.85
CA ARG A 56 -15.77 3.98 10.19
C ARG A 56 -16.28 2.66 10.77
N GLU A 57 -17.30 2.70 11.62
CA GLU A 57 -17.96 1.49 12.14
C GLU A 57 -18.51 0.62 10.99
N TRP A 58 -19.25 1.20 10.04
CA TRP A 58 -19.76 0.47 8.88
C TRP A 58 -18.65 -0.14 8.01
N MET A 59 -17.55 0.57 7.80
CA MET A 59 -16.38 0.05 7.09
C MET A 59 -15.77 -1.15 7.82
N THR A 60 -15.54 -1.01 9.11
CA THR A 60 -14.99 -2.07 9.96
C THR A 60 -15.87 -3.31 9.97
N GLU A 61 -17.21 -3.12 10.09
CA GLU A 61 -18.18 -4.22 10.03
C GLU A 61 -18.16 -4.94 8.68
N ALA A 62 -18.11 -4.19 7.56
CA ALA A 62 -18.07 -4.76 6.22
C ALA A 62 -16.78 -5.57 5.99
N ILE A 63 -15.62 -5.02 6.37
CA ILE A 63 -14.33 -5.72 6.24
C ILE A 63 -14.28 -6.96 7.14
N ARG A 64 -14.75 -6.85 8.38
CA ARG A 64 -14.86 -7.99 9.32
C ARG A 64 -15.76 -9.10 8.76
N ALA A 65 -16.91 -8.72 8.17
CA ALA A 65 -17.82 -9.68 7.55
C ALA A 65 -17.14 -10.45 6.42
N LEU A 66 -16.46 -9.76 5.50
CA LEU A 66 -15.68 -10.39 4.42
C LEU A 66 -14.58 -11.32 4.96
N ALA A 67 -13.78 -10.83 5.90
CA ALA A 67 -12.66 -11.60 6.45
C ALA A 67 -13.14 -12.87 7.18
N SER A 68 -14.28 -12.79 7.85
CA SER A 68 -14.89 -13.93 8.55
C SER A 68 -15.53 -14.95 7.58
N GLU A 69 -16.13 -14.47 6.51
CA GLU A 69 -16.77 -15.29 5.47
C GLU A 69 -15.72 -16.00 4.59
N PHE A 70 -14.56 -15.35 4.37
CA PHE A 70 -13.47 -15.86 3.54
C PHE A 70 -12.16 -16.04 4.33
N PRO A 71 -12.10 -16.93 5.33
CA PRO A 71 -10.95 -17.03 6.24
C PRO A 71 -9.65 -17.49 5.58
N SER A 72 -9.73 -18.09 4.39
CA SER A 72 -8.56 -18.52 3.61
C SER A 72 -7.96 -17.43 2.73
N LEU A 73 -8.64 -16.28 2.58
CA LEU A 73 -8.16 -15.14 1.86
C LEU A 73 -7.50 -14.13 2.79
N LYS A 74 -6.44 -13.50 2.33
CA LYS A 74 -5.88 -12.27 2.91
C LYS A 74 -6.63 -11.08 2.31
N ILE A 75 -7.27 -10.28 3.15
CA ILE A 75 -7.92 -9.03 2.76
C ILE A 75 -6.91 -7.90 3.01
N ALA A 76 -6.37 -7.35 1.97
CA ALA A 76 -5.36 -6.30 2.02
C ALA A 76 -6.00 -4.93 1.76
N LEU A 77 -5.95 -4.05 2.74
CA LEU A 77 -6.48 -2.70 2.64
C LEU A 77 -5.41 -1.79 2.02
N GLU A 78 -5.70 -1.25 0.87
CA GLU A 78 -4.84 -0.26 0.22
C GLU A 78 -5.25 1.14 0.64
N TYR A 79 -4.30 1.89 1.15
CA TYR A 79 -4.53 3.27 1.54
C TYR A 79 -4.15 4.26 0.44
N LYS A 80 -4.90 5.36 0.38
CA LYS A 80 -4.62 6.50 -0.49
C LYS A 80 -5.11 7.78 0.20
N PRO A 81 -4.29 8.82 0.32
CA PRO A 81 -4.66 10.03 1.09
C PRO A 81 -5.86 10.77 0.53
N LYS A 82 -6.00 10.77 -0.79
CA LYS A 82 -7.03 11.51 -1.56
C LYS A 82 -7.29 10.80 -2.88
N GLU A 83 -8.28 11.28 -3.64
CA GLU A 83 -8.74 10.73 -4.91
C GLU A 83 -9.58 9.45 -4.77
N PRO A 84 -10.81 9.54 -5.25
CA PRO A 84 -11.51 10.72 -5.77
C PRO A 84 -12.02 11.67 -4.69
N ARG A 85 -11.88 11.33 -3.40
CA ARG A 85 -12.24 12.19 -2.28
C ARG A 85 -11.06 13.08 -1.88
N ASN A 86 -11.36 14.25 -1.30
CA ASN A 86 -10.31 15.09 -0.71
C ASN A 86 -9.73 14.45 0.56
N PHE A 87 -10.54 13.69 1.29
CA PHE A 87 -10.16 13.00 2.52
C PHE A 87 -10.66 11.57 2.48
N SER A 88 -9.76 10.61 2.32
CA SER A 88 -10.06 9.18 2.39
C SER A 88 -10.06 8.70 3.84
N TYR A 89 -10.87 7.69 4.18
CA TYR A 89 -10.83 7.09 5.52
C TYR A 89 -9.57 6.26 5.75
N HIS A 90 -9.13 5.50 4.75
CA HIS A 90 -7.84 4.84 4.77
C HIS A 90 -6.82 5.75 4.04
N ALA A 91 -6.38 6.80 4.73
CA ALA A 91 -5.56 7.84 4.12
C ALA A 91 -4.05 7.55 4.22
N ARG A 92 -3.63 6.87 5.27
CA ARG A 92 -2.22 6.61 5.61
C ARG A 92 -2.05 5.24 6.25
N MET A 93 -0.81 4.77 6.33
CA MET A 93 -0.48 3.49 6.95
C MET A 93 -1.06 3.35 8.36
N ALA A 94 -0.89 4.33 9.23
CA ALA A 94 -1.35 4.26 10.61
C ALA A 94 -2.88 4.11 10.73
N ASP A 95 -3.63 4.87 9.93
CA ASP A 95 -5.10 4.78 9.88
C ASP A 95 -5.56 3.41 9.39
N THR A 96 -4.87 2.87 8.39
CA THR A 96 -5.21 1.60 7.76
C THR A 96 -4.86 0.41 8.65
N ILE A 97 -3.74 0.47 9.35
CA ILE A 97 -3.39 -0.52 10.38
C ILE A 97 -4.40 -0.51 11.53
N LEU A 98 -4.81 0.66 12.00
CA LEU A 98 -5.84 0.78 13.02
C LEU A 98 -7.14 0.11 12.55
N ALA A 99 -7.62 0.45 11.35
CA ALA A 99 -8.81 -0.16 10.77
C ALA A 99 -8.67 -1.69 10.64
N ALA A 100 -7.52 -2.20 10.18
CA ALA A 100 -7.28 -3.64 10.11
C ALA A 100 -7.33 -4.32 11.48
N GLN A 101 -6.79 -3.69 12.52
CA GLN A 101 -6.81 -4.20 13.89
C GLN A 101 -8.20 -4.17 14.50
N GLU A 102 -9.00 -3.13 14.26
CA GLU A 102 -10.38 -2.98 14.76
C GLU A 102 -11.31 -4.07 14.22
N THR A 103 -11.00 -4.68 13.06
CA THR A 103 -11.77 -5.85 12.59
C THR A 103 -11.66 -7.04 13.53
N GLY A 104 -10.59 -7.17 14.30
CA GLY A 104 -10.26 -8.34 15.10
C GLY A 104 -9.81 -9.55 14.27
N CYS A 105 -9.75 -9.46 12.94
CA CYS A 105 -9.41 -10.55 12.05
C CYS A 105 -7.92 -10.56 11.71
N ARG A 106 -7.28 -11.73 11.79
CA ARG A 106 -5.84 -11.87 11.46
C ARG A 106 -5.56 -11.85 9.95
N ASN A 107 -6.54 -12.22 9.15
CA ASN A 107 -6.47 -12.22 7.69
C ASN A 107 -6.84 -10.86 7.08
N VAL A 108 -6.91 -9.79 7.87
CA VAL A 108 -6.98 -8.40 7.40
C VAL A 108 -5.64 -7.75 7.61
N GLY A 109 -5.08 -7.20 6.55
CA GLY A 109 -3.79 -6.52 6.55
C GLY A 109 -3.80 -5.34 5.60
N VAL A 110 -2.63 -4.95 5.11
CA VAL A 110 -2.48 -3.76 4.27
C VAL A 110 -1.77 -4.09 2.96
N THR A 111 -2.11 -3.34 1.94
CA THR A 111 -1.28 -3.11 0.75
C THR A 111 -0.60 -1.76 0.91
N ILE A 112 0.71 -1.73 0.73
CA ILE A 112 1.45 -0.49 0.57
C ILE A 112 1.59 -0.23 -0.92
N ASP A 113 0.99 0.86 -1.38
CA ASP A 113 1.33 1.48 -2.65
C ASP A 113 2.38 2.57 -2.42
N THR A 114 3.51 2.48 -3.14
CA THR A 114 4.65 3.40 -2.93
C THR A 114 4.29 4.83 -3.29
N GLY A 115 3.55 5.04 -4.37
CA GLY A 115 3.09 6.36 -4.79
C GLY A 115 2.08 6.96 -3.81
N HIS A 116 1.15 6.17 -3.30
CA HIS A 116 0.22 6.63 -2.27
C HIS A 116 0.95 7.05 -0.98
N GLY A 117 1.98 6.30 -0.58
CA GLY A 117 2.84 6.66 0.54
C GLY A 117 3.55 8.00 0.30
N PHE A 118 4.12 8.22 -0.89
CA PHE A 118 4.78 9.49 -1.25
C PHE A 118 3.79 10.67 -1.24
N VAL A 119 2.61 10.51 -1.83
CA VAL A 119 1.54 11.53 -1.77
C VAL A 119 1.09 11.80 -0.33
N GLY A 120 1.12 10.78 0.52
CA GLY A 120 0.83 10.88 1.96
C GLY A 120 1.93 11.55 2.78
N GLY A 121 3.09 11.80 2.18
CA GLY A 121 4.27 12.32 2.88
C GLY A 121 4.88 11.32 3.87
N GLU A 122 4.71 10.03 3.61
CA GLU A 122 5.24 8.95 4.45
C GLU A 122 6.65 8.53 4.01
N ASN A 123 7.46 8.09 4.95
CA ASN A 123 8.59 7.23 4.65
C ASN A 123 8.08 5.79 4.50
N VAL A 124 8.01 5.29 3.27
CA VAL A 124 7.44 3.98 2.96
C VAL A 124 8.22 2.85 3.64
N ALA A 125 9.53 3.02 3.85
CA ALA A 125 10.33 2.04 4.59
C ALA A 125 9.91 1.93 6.06
N GLU A 126 9.56 3.05 6.71
CA GLU A 126 8.97 3.05 8.05
C GLU A 126 7.59 2.38 8.05
N SER A 127 6.77 2.64 7.02
CA SER A 127 5.45 2.01 6.87
C SER A 127 5.54 0.47 6.80
N ILE A 128 6.56 -0.08 6.12
CA ILE A 128 6.85 -1.53 6.10
C ILE A 128 7.12 -2.05 7.54
N VAL A 129 7.92 -1.33 8.30
CA VAL A 129 8.23 -1.71 9.70
C VAL A 129 6.98 -1.64 10.58
N LEU A 130 6.12 -0.62 10.41
CA LEU A 130 4.86 -0.50 11.14
C LEU A 130 3.94 -1.69 10.86
N ALA A 131 3.79 -2.10 9.61
CA ALA A 131 2.99 -3.27 9.25
C ALA A 131 3.53 -4.57 9.87
N LYS A 132 4.86 -4.75 9.91
CA LYS A 132 5.52 -5.86 10.61
C LYS A 132 5.22 -5.85 12.11
N ARG A 133 5.37 -4.71 12.76
CA ARG A 133 5.11 -4.54 14.21
C ARG A 133 3.64 -4.70 14.58
N ALA A 134 2.74 -4.42 13.65
CA ALA A 134 1.28 -4.60 13.83
C ALA A 134 0.84 -6.08 13.76
N GLY A 135 1.78 -7.02 13.66
CA GLY A 135 1.53 -8.47 13.62
C GLY A 135 1.61 -9.06 12.22
N ASP A 136 2.64 -8.70 11.46
CA ASP A 136 2.89 -9.17 10.08
C ASP A 136 1.71 -8.89 9.14
N ARG A 137 1.25 -7.63 9.12
CA ARG A 137 0.07 -7.23 8.35
C ARG A 137 0.39 -6.67 6.96
N LEU A 138 1.63 -6.68 6.51
CA LEU A 138 1.95 -6.36 5.13
C LEU A 138 1.64 -7.57 4.24
N PHE A 139 0.56 -7.48 3.47
CA PHE A 139 0.11 -8.59 2.64
C PHE A 139 0.44 -8.40 1.16
N HIS A 140 0.58 -7.16 0.71
CA HIS A 140 0.85 -6.86 -0.69
C HIS A 140 1.63 -5.54 -0.83
N MET A 141 2.34 -5.41 -1.96
CA MET A 141 3.05 -4.18 -2.35
C MET A 141 2.67 -3.81 -3.78
N HIS A 142 2.36 -2.53 -3.98
CA HIS A 142 2.27 -1.88 -5.27
C HIS A 142 3.44 -0.92 -5.46
N PHE A 143 4.06 -0.97 -6.63
CA PHE A 143 5.21 -0.15 -6.99
C PHE A 143 4.90 0.73 -8.18
N ASN A 144 5.07 2.00 -8.00
CA ASN A 144 5.07 3.09 -8.98
C ASN A 144 5.83 4.26 -8.39
N ASP A 145 5.97 5.35 -9.11
CA ASP A 145 6.59 6.58 -8.62
C ASP A 145 5.76 7.81 -8.99
N ASN A 146 5.96 8.92 -8.29
CA ASN A 146 5.29 10.17 -8.54
C ASN A 146 6.06 11.37 -7.95
N HIS A 147 5.55 12.58 -8.18
CA HIS A 147 6.16 13.82 -7.66
C HIS A 147 5.69 14.21 -6.25
N GLY A 148 5.02 13.33 -5.50
CA GLY A 148 4.57 13.55 -4.12
C GLY A 148 3.33 14.44 -3.95
N CYS A 149 2.70 14.87 -5.04
CA CYS A 149 1.50 15.73 -4.97
C CYS A 149 0.27 15.14 -5.67
N TRP A 150 0.49 14.25 -6.61
CA TRP A 150 -0.51 13.54 -7.39
C TRP A 150 -0.07 12.09 -7.56
N ASP A 151 -1.03 11.20 -7.85
CA ASP A 151 -0.75 9.82 -8.15
C ASP A 151 -0.45 9.69 -9.64
N ASP A 152 0.83 9.90 -9.97
CA ASP A 152 1.30 9.95 -11.37
C ASP A 152 1.49 8.56 -11.99
N ASP A 153 1.51 7.50 -11.20
CA ASP A 153 1.69 6.09 -11.62
C ASP A 153 2.89 5.86 -12.55
N MET A 154 3.99 6.57 -12.27
CA MET A 154 5.19 6.59 -13.12
C MET A 154 6.01 5.30 -12.99
N ILE A 155 6.95 5.13 -13.92
CA ILE A 155 7.99 4.10 -13.86
C ILE A 155 8.74 4.23 -12.52
N VAL A 156 8.92 3.12 -11.83
CA VAL A 156 9.68 3.03 -10.58
C VAL A 156 11.03 3.73 -10.72
N SER A 157 11.42 4.50 -9.70
CA SER A 157 12.71 5.22 -9.69
C SER A 157 12.77 6.48 -10.58
N SER A 158 11.65 6.95 -11.10
CA SER A 158 11.60 8.18 -11.90
C SER A 158 11.94 9.43 -11.07
N VAL A 159 11.61 9.44 -9.79
CA VAL A 159 11.79 10.57 -8.86
C VAL A 159 12.53 10.14 -7.59
N HIS A 160 12.14 9.04 -6.96
CA HIS A 160 12.58 8.64 -5.62
C HIS A 160 13.66 7.56 -5.61
N MET A 161 14.65 7.61 -6.53
CA MET A 161 15.66 6.57 -6.76
C MET A 161 16.31 6.01 -5.48
N THR A 162 16.75 6.87 -4.56
CA THR A 162 17.46 6.42 -3.35
C THR A 162 16.52 5.85 -2.29
N THR A 163 15.26 6.27 -2.28
CA THR A 163 14.24 5.81 -1.35
C THR A 163 13.91 4.33 -1.56
N TYR A 164 13.94 3.86 -2.81
CA TYR A 164 13.70 2.44 -3.11
C TYR A 164 14.78 1.52 -2.53
N ILE A 165 16.01 1.98 -2.37
CA ILE A 165 17.08 1.19 -1.74
C ILE A 165 16.73 0.93 -0.27
N GLU A 166 16.28 1.96 0.43
CA GLU A 166 15.85 1.84 1.83
C GLU A 166 14.61 0.94 1.95
N MET A 167 13.60 1.11 1.08
CA MET A 167 12.41 0.26 1.07
C MET A 167 12.76 -1.22 0.86
N MET A 168 13.56 -1.54 -0.15
CA MET A 168 13.96 -2.91 -0.45
C MET A 168 14.78 -3.53 0.69
N PHE A 169 15.65 -2.74 1.34
CA PHE A 169 16.35 -3.19 2.55
C PHE A 169 15.37 -3.58 3.66
N TRP A 170 14.36 -2.75 3.94
CA TRP A 170 13.39 -3.04 5.00
C TRP A 170 12.43 -4.16 4.63
N LEU A 171 12.04 -4.34 3.38
CA LEU A 171 11.29 -5.51 2.92
C LEU A 171 12.07 -6.79 3.22
N ARG A 172 13.36 -6.83 2.86
CA ARG A 172 14.24 -7.95 3.16
C ARG A 172 14.41 -8.16 4.66
N LYS A 173 14.71 -7.12 5.42
CA LYS A 173 14.95 -7.19 6.86
C LYS A 173 13.74 -7.63 7.65
N THR A 174 12.53 -7.26 7.24
CA THR A 174 11.27 -7.69 7.85
C THR A 174 10.83 -9.08 7.41
N GLY A 175 11.48 -9.66 6.41
CA GLY A 175 11.16 -10.98 5.87
C GLY A 175 9.88 -10.99 5.04
N TYR A 176 9.59 -9.90 4.32
CA TYR A 176 8.49 -9.88 3.36
C TYR A 176 8.81 -10.81 2.18
N ASP A 177 7.92 -11.75 1.89
CA ASP A 177 8.03 -12.75 0.84
C ASP A 177 6.83 -12.73 -0.14
N GLY A 178 6.05 -11.66 -0.10
CA GLY A 178 4.88 -11.47 -0.95
C GLY A 178 5.23 -10.93 -2.35
N TRP A 179 4.19 -10.60 -3.10
CA TRP A 179 4.29 -10.06 -4.45
C TRP A 179 4.79 -8.61 -4.46
N LEU A 180 5.62 -8.29 -5.44
CA LEU A 180 6.01 -6.93 -5.80
C LEU A 180 5.32 -6.58 -7.13
N SER A 181 4.12 -6.04 -7.04
CA SER A 181 3.28 -5.74 -8.21
C SER A 181 3.52 -4.32 -8.70
N MET A 182 3.55 -4.14 -10.02
CA MET A 182 3.59 -2.81 -10.61
C MET A 182 2.16 -2.28 -10.73
N ASP A 183 1.87 -1.17 -10.05
CA ASP A 183 0.62 -0.41 -10.19
C ASP A 183 0.94 0.88 -10.92
N GLN A 184 0.87 0.82 -12.25
CA GLN A 184 1.28 1.90 -13.14
C GLN A 184 0.17 2.19 -14.15
N TYR A 185 0.02 3.47 -14.49
CA TYR A 185 -0.87 3.90 -15.55
C TYR A 185 -0.09 4.73 -16.59
N PRO A 186 0.57 4.06 -17.55
CA PRO A 186 1.37 4.75 -18.57
C PRO A 186 0.46 5.52 -19.53
N TYR A 187 0.35 6.81 -19.33
CA TYR A 187 -0.53 7.70 -20.11
C TYR A 187 -0.04 7.94 -21.54
N ARG A 188 1.27 7.92 -21.76
CA ARG A 188 1.92 8.27 -23.03
C ARG A 188 2.99 7.30 -23.44
N GLU A 189 3.55 6.58 -22.47
CA GLU A 189 4.63 5.65 -22.64
C GLU A 189 4.16 4.33 -23.23
N ASP A 190 5.05 3.57 -23.82
CA ASP A 190 4.80 2.17 -24.12
C ASP A 190 4.58 1.38 -22.83
N ALA A 191 3.39 0.82 -22.66
CA ALA A 191 2.98 0.16 -21.43
C ALA A 191 3.86 -1.05 -21.10
N ILE A 192 4.28 -1.84 -22.10
CA ILE A 192 5.15 -2.99 -21.91
C ILE A 192 6.54 -2.52 -21.49
N GLY A 193 7.07 -1.51 -22.15
CA GLY A 193 8.34 -0.89 -21.80
C GLY A 193 8.34 -0.31 -20.39
N ALA A 194 7.30 0.43 -20.02
CA ALA A 194 7.17 1.05 -18.67
C ALA A 194 7.23 0.00 -17.55
N ILE A 195 6.40 -1.06 -17.66
CA ILE A 195 6.39 -2.15 -16.68
C ILE A 195 7.74 -2.90 -16.67
N SER A 196 8.32 -3.15 -17.84
CA SER A 196 9.61 -3.83 -17.98
C SER A 196 10.75 -3.07 -17.29
N GLU A 197 10.80 -1.74 -17.48
CA GLU A 197 11.80 -0.89 -16.82
C GLU A 197 11.61 -0.86 -15.30
N SER A 198 10.37 -0.79 -14.81
CA SER A 198 10.10 -0.86 -13.38
C SER A 198 10.58 -2.18 -12.76
N LEU A 199 10.35 -3.30 -13.43
CA LEU A 199 10.87 -4.61 -13.00
C LEU A 199 12.39 -4.65 -13.00
N HIS A 200 13.07 -4.02 -13.98
CA HIS A 200 14.52 -3.91 -14.01
C HIS A 200 15.06 -3.10 -12.82
N TRP A 201 14.38 -1.98 -12.47
CA TRP A 201 14.75 -1.19 -11.31
C TRP A 201 14.59 -1.97 -10.01
N ILE A 202 13.47 -2.66 -9.81
CA ILE A 202 13.26 -3.49 -8.61
C ILE A 202 14.37 -4.55 -8.48
N LYS A 203 14.66 -5.29 -9.56
CA LYS A 203 15.75 -6.27 -9.57
C LYS A 203 17.11 -5.66 -9.28
N LYS A 204 17.36 -4.44 -9.77
CA LYS A 204 18.61 -3.72 -9.48
C LYS A 204 18.71 -3.39 -7.99
N TYR A 205 17.62 -2.97 -7.36
CA TYR A 205 17.61 -2.68 -5.93
C TYR A 205 17.73 -3.94 -5.08
N GLU A 206 17.09 -5.05 -5.46
CA GLU A 206 17.31 -6.36 -4.82
C GLU A 206 18.80 -6.72 -4.82
N THR A 207 19.44 -6.61 -5.98
CA THR A 207 20.89 -6.89 -6.12
C THR A 207 21.73 -5.98 -5.22
N ILE A 208 21.47 -4.67 -5.22
CA ILE A 208 22.19 -3.71 -4.35
C ILE A 208 22.03 -4.09 -2.87
N VAL A 209 20.82 -4.39 -2.45
CA VAL A 209 20.54 -4.76 -1.06
C VAL A 209 21.22 -6.08 -0.71
N ASP A 210 21.19 -7.08 -1.60
CA ASP A 210 21.81 -8.37 -1.34
C ASP A 210 23.34 -8.27 -1.22
N GLU A 211 23.98 -7.52 -2.10
CA GLU A 211 25.43 -7.34 -2.12
C GLU A 211 25.95 -6.42 -1.01
N ARG A 212 25.12 -5.48 -0.53
CA ARG A 212 25.53 -4.43 0.40
C ARG A 212 24.74 -4.44 1.72
N TYR A 213 24.09 -5.54 2.06
CA TYR A 213 23.21 -5.64 3.22
C TYR A 213 23.90 -5.20 4.51
N ASP A 214 25.04 -5.77 4.83
CA ASP A 214 25.79 -5.49 6.08
C ASP A 214 26.28 -4.03 6.13
N GLU A 215 26.64 -3.45 4.96
CA GLU A 215 27.03 -2.04 4.87
C GLU A 215 25.85 -1.11 5.14
N ILE A 216 24.69 -1.40 4.58
CA ILE A 216 23.46 -0.62 4.83
C ILE A 216 23.08 -0.73 6.31
N GLU A 217 23.12 -1.92 6.89
CA GLU A 217 22.82 -2.12 8.31
C GLU A 217 23.80 -1.35 9.22
N ARG A 218 25.10 -1.36 8.88
CA ARG A 218 26.13 -0.57 9.57
C ARG A 218 25.84 0.93 9.47
N LEU A 219 25.46 1.44 8.29
CA LEU A 219 25.13 2.86 8.10
C LEU A 219 23.92 3.30 8.94
N ILE A 220 22.89 2.49 9.01
CA ILE A 220 21.73 2.73 9.88
C ILE A 220 22.17 2.80 11.35
N GLY A 221 23.06 1.90 11.79
CA GLY A 221 23.60 1.90 13.14
C GLY A 221 24.50 3.09 13.45
N LEU A 222 25.19 3.65 12.46
CA LEU A 222 26.04 4.85 12.62
C LEU A 222 25.22 6.14 12.77
N ASN A 223 24.04 6.18 12.18
CA ASN A 223 23.19 7.38 12.13
C ASN A 223 23.95 8.64 11.61
N ASP A 224 24.79 8.45 10.58
CA ASP A 224 25.62 9.49 9.96
C ASP A 224 25.18 9.74 8.51
N ALA A 225 24.54 10.89 8.30
CA ALA A 225 24.03 11.30 6.98
C ALA A 225 25.14 11.53 5.95
N VAL A 226 26.37 11.90 6.37
CA VAL A 226 27.49 12.11 5.46
C VAL A 226 28.01 10.78 4.93
N GLU A 227 28.17 9.78 5.80
CA GLU A 227 28.56 8.43 5.38
C GLU A 227 27.49 7.79 4.50
N THR A 228 26.20 7.95 4.86
CA THR A 228 25.08 7.50 4.01
C THR A 228 25.12 8.16 2.64
N SER A 229 25.34 9.47 2.54
CA SER A 229 25.46 10.17 1.28
C SER A 229 26.65 9.68 0.43
N ARG A 230 27.80 9.38 1.05
CA ARG A 230 28.96 8.81 0.37
C ARG A 230 28.65 7.43 -0.22
N PHE A 231 27.95 6.59 0.55
CA PHE A 231 27.49 5.28 0.11
C PHE A 231 26.55 5.41 -1.11
N LEU A 232 25.47 6.20 -1.01
CA LEU A 232 24.52 6.39 -2.10
C LEU A 232 25.22 6.89 -3.38
N ARG A 233 26.13 7.86 -3.26
CA ARG A 233 26.91 8.34 -4.39
C ARG A 233 27.80 7.25 -5.01
N SER A 234 28.30 6.29 -4.23
CA SER A 234 29.12 5.19 -4.74
C SER A 234 28.36 4.22 -5.63
N LEU A 235 27.02 4.16 -5.48
CA LEU A 235 26.16 3.30 -6.28
C LEU A 235 25.86 3.85 -7.68
N LEU A 236 26.20 5.12 -7.94
CA LEU A 236 26.04 5.78 -9.24
C LEU A 236 27.24 5.60 -10.19
N LYS A 237 28.19 4.75 -9.84
CA LYS A 237 29.39 4.45 -10.64
C LYS A 237 29.17 3.15 -11.48
#